data_13674b7ccff9c2c1491b5267658db9b4
#
_entry.id   13674b7ccff9c2c1491b5267658db9b4
#
_cell.length_a   1.000
_cell.length_b   1.000
_cell.length_c   1.000
_cell.angle_alpha   90.00
_cell.angle_beta   90.00
_cell.angle_gamma   90.00
#
_symmetry.space_group_name_H-M   'P 1'
#
loop_
_entity.id
_entity.type
_entity.pdbx_description
1 polymer ?
#
loop_
_entity_poly.entity_id
_entity_poly.type
_entity_poly.pdbx_seq_one_letter_code
_entity_poly.pdbx_strand_id
1 'polypeptide(L)'
;MQRKRPKLRIRRDDQVVVIGGKDRGKTGRVIRVDREKERVYVDGLNIQKRHQRPTPGTNQPGGVIEKPGPIHISNVALVDPKDRKPTRTRVEERDGKRVRIGVRSGEVI
;
A
#
# COMPACT_ATOMS: atom_id res chain seq x y z
N MET A 1 17.01 -17.35 18.61
CA MET A 1 15.74 -17.46 17.87
C MET A 1 15.61 -16.34 16.87
N GLN A 2 15.55 -16.68 15.61
CA GLN A 2 15.28 -15.66 14.60
C GLN A 2 13.79 -15.33 14.60
N ARG A 3 13.47 -14.04 14.78
CA ARG A 3 12.12 -13.57 14.55
C ARG A 3 11.79 -13.72 13.07
N LYS A 4 10.78 -14.51 12.77
CA LYS A 4 10.21 -14.48 11.43
C LYS A 4 9.64 -13.10 11.19
N ARG A 5 10.05 -12.46 10.10
CA ARG A 5 9.42 -11.22 9.67
C ARG A 5 7.92 -11.45 9.47
N PRO A 6 7.05 -10.56 9.97
CA PRO A 6 5.62 -10.69 9.68
C PRO A 6 5.44 -10.67 8.15
N LYS A 7 4.69 -11.63 7.64
CA LYS A 7 4.34 -11.63 6.23
C LYS A 7 3.43 -10.45 5.95
N LEU A 8 3.90 -9.53 5.12
CA LEU A 8 3.06 -8.45 4.66
C LEU A 8 1.97 -9.02 3.76
N ARG A 9 0.71 -8.85 4.17
CA ARG A 9 -0.43 -9.34 3.41
C ARG A 9 -0.87 -8.39 2.30
N ILE A 10 -0.35 -7.16 2.31
CA ILE A 10 -0.61 -6.17 1.29
C ILE A 10 0.33 -6.40 0.12
N ARG A 11 -0.21 -6.38 -1.08
CA ARG A 11 0.51 -6.59 -2.33
C ARG A 11 0.30 -5.42 -3.26
N ARG A 12 1.18 -5.30 -4.26
CA ARG A 12 0.99 -4.37 -5.37
C ARG A 12 -0.38 -4.58 -6.01
N ASP A 13 -1.00 -3.48 -6.42
CA ASP A 13 -2.34 -3.41 -7.02
C ASP A 13 -3.52 -3.63 -6.06
N ASP A 14 -3.24 -3.87 -4.77
CA ASP A 14 -4.31 -3.94 -3.78
C ASP A 14 -4.98 -2.59 -3.56
N GLN A 15 -6.28 -2.62 -3.37
CA GLN A 15 -7.05 -1.45 -2.94
C GLN A 15 -6.95 -1.35 -1.42
N VAL A 16 -6.47 -0.21 -0.94
CA VAL A 16 -6.27 0.04 0.50
C VAL A 16 -6.94 1.34 0.92
N VAL A 17 -7.19 1.45 2.21
CA VAL A 17 -7.63 2.69 2.86
C VAL A 17 -6.63 3.06 3.94
N VAL A 18 -6.34 4.34 4.06
CA VAL A 18 -5.46 4.85 5.13
C VAL A 18 -6.27 4.97 6.42
N ILE A 19 -5.79 4.32 7.47
CA ILE A 19 -6.46 4.29 8.77
C ILE A 19 -5.80 5.16 9.83
N GLY A 20 -4.62 5.71 9.53
CA GLY A 20 -3.90 6.61 10.43
C GLY A 20 -3.06 7.62 9.67
N GLY A 21 -2.74 8.75 10.33
CA GLY A 21 -1.95 9.82 9.74
C GLY A 21 -2.79 10.88 9.02
N LYS A 22 -2.10 11.76 8.28
CA LYS A 22 -2.73 12.91 7.63
C LYS A 22 -3.73 12.57 6.53
N ASP A 23 -3.56 11.42 5.89
CA ASP A 23 -4.42 10.97 4.78
C ASP A 23 -5.51 9.99 5.22
N ARG A 24 -5.78 9.92 6.52
CA ARG A 24 -6.79 9.04 7.09
C ARG A 24 -8.12 9.14 6.35
N GLY A 25 -8.67 7.99 6.00
CA GLY A 25 -9.95 7.89 5.28
C GLY A 25 -9.83 7.89 3.77
N LYS A 26 -8.66 8.22 3.22
CA LYS A 26 -8.44 8.17 1.78
C LYS A 26 -8.15 6.74 1.32
N THR A 27 -8.61 6.42 0.13
CA THR A 27 -8.39 5.12 -0.51
C THR A 27 -7.50 5.26 -1.73
N GLY A 28 -6.86 4.18 -2.10
CA GLY A 28 -6.03 4.16 -3.31
C GLY A 28 -5.48 2.77 -3.59
N ARG A 29 -4.80 2.67 -4.71
CA ARG A 29 -4.16 1.43 -5.15
C ARG A 29 -2.69 1.42 -4.78
N VAL A 30 -2.22 0.30 -4.23
CA VAL A 30 -0.81 0.11 -3.91
C VAL A 30 0.01 0.00 -5.19
N ILE A 31 1.00 0.85 -5.35
CA ILE A 31 1.89 0.86 -6.52
C ILE A 31 3.23 0.18 -6.23
N ARG A 32 3.63 0.13 -4.96
CA ARG A 32 4.88 -0.49 -4.54
C ARG A 32 4.80 -0.91 -3.08
N VAL A 33 5.45 -2.01 -2.76
CA VAL A 33 5.61 -2.50 -1.37
C VAL A 33 7.09 -2.63 -1.08
N ASP A 34 7.55 -1.99 0.00
CA ASP A 34 8.89 -2.16 0.56
C ASP A 34 8.78 -3.02 1.81
N ARG A 35 9.05 -4.30 1.66
CA ARG A 35 8.90 -5.28 2.74
C ARG A 35 9.93 -5.12 3.85
N GLU A 36 11.12 -4.70 3.51
CA GLU A 36 12.20 -4.52 4.49
C GLU A 36 11.89 -3.39 5.46
N LYS A 37 11.36 -2.28 4.95
CA LYS A 37 11.00 -1.10 5.74
C LYS A 37 9.56 -1.12 6.23
N GLU A 38 8.79 -2.15 5.87
CA GLU A 38 7.37 -2.27 6.21
C GLU A 38 6.56 -1.04 5.76
N ARG A 39 6.79 -0.59 4.53
CA ARG A 39 6.15 0.59 3.96
C ARG A 39 5.51 0.26 2.62
N VAL A 40 4.46 1.01 2.31
CA VAL A 40 3.78 0.93 1.03
C VAL A 40 3.68 2.31 0.40
N TYR A 41 3.62 2.32 -0.91
CA TYR A 41 3.38 3.52 -1.71
C TYR A 41 2.03 3.37 -2.37
N VAL A 42 1.14 4.34 -2.13
CA VAL A 42 -0.23 4.30 -2.63
C VAL A 42 -0.45 5.45 -3.61
N ASP A 43 -1.01 5.13 -4.76
CA ASP A 43 -1.26 6.11 -5.80
C ASP A 43 -2.13 7.26 -5.29
N GLY A 44 -1.67 8.48 -5.52
CA GLY A 44 -2.38 9.69 -5.11
C GLY A 44 -2.34 10.04 -3.62
N LEU A 45 -1.68 9.22 -2.79
CA LEU A 45 -1.62 9.44 -1.34
C LEU A 45 -0.22 9.80 -0.87
N ASN A 46 -0.16 10.53 0.25
CA ASN A 46 1.08 11.01 0.86
C ASN A 46 2.03 11.65 -0.15
N ILE A 47 1.46 12.51 -0.99
CA ILE A 47 2.22 13.15 -2.06
C ILE A 47 3.27 14.06 -1.47
N GLN A 48 4.51 13.85 -1.88
CA GLN A 48 5.66 14.67 -1.51
C GLN A 48 6.13 15.46 -2.71
N LYS A 49 6.32 16.75 -2.49
CA LYS A 49 6.89 17.65 -3.49
C LYS A 49 8.40 17.71 -3.29
N ARG A 50 9.14 17.42 -4.35
CA ARG A 50 10.60 17.52 -4.34
C ARG A 50 11.06 18.50 -5.41
N HIS A 51 11.93 19.42 -5.03
CA HIS A 51 12.64 20.26 -5.98
C HIS A 51 13.75 19.45 -6.62
N GLN A 52 13.68 19.30 -7.91
CA GLN A 52 14.72 18.62 -8.68
C GLN A 52 15.57 19.65 -9.41
N ARG A 53 16.88 19.56 -9.22
CA ARG A 53 17.83 20.40 -9.97
C ARG A 53 17.95 19.90 -11.40
N PRO A 54 18.18 20.82 -12.39
CA PRO A 54 18.51 20.39 -13.75
C PRO A 54 19.71 19.45 -13.72
N THR A 55 19.65 18.36 -14.47
CA THR A 55 20.77 17.42 -14.55
C THR A 55 21.70 17.87 -15.66
N PRO A 56 22.99 18.18 -15.36
CA PRO A 56 23.96 18.57 -16.41
C PRO A 56 24.07 17.47 -17.47
N GLY A 57 24.10 17.86 -18.72
CA GLY A 57 24.25 16.95 -19.87
C GLY A 57 22.97 16.22 -20.29
N THR A 58 21.87 16.48 -19.68
CA THR A 58 20.54 15.97 -20.06
C THR A 58 19.59 17.12 -20.32
N ASN A 59 18.60 16.91 -21.19
CA ASN A 59 17.58 17.92 -21.50
C ASN A 59 16.44 17.94 -20.48
N GLN A 60 16.65 17.41 -19.29
CA GLN A 60 15.62 17.42 -18.25
C GLN A 60 15.63 18.73 -17.47
N PRO A 61 14.59 19.55 -17.60
CA PRO A 61 14.48 20.77 -16.80
C PRO A 61 14.33 20.41 -15.32
N GLY A 62 14.92 21.24 -14.46
CA GLY A 62 14.61 21.17 -13.03
C GLY A 62 13.18 21.61 -12.79
N GLY A 63 12.64 21.26 -11.63
CA GLY A 63 11.29 21.65 -11.26
C GLY A 63 10.82 20.96 -10.00
N VAL A 64 9.54 21.12 -9.72
CA VAL A 64 8.88 20.45 -8.61
C VAL A 64 8.29 19.14 -9.11
N ILE A 65 8.71 18.04 -8.50
CA ILE A 65 8.18 16.70 -8.81
C ILE A 65 7.28 16.27 -7.65
N GLU A 66 6.08 15.83 -7.98
CA GLU A 66 5.17 15.24 -7.01
C GLU A 66 5.24 13.72 -7.12
N LYS A 67 5.57 13.06 -6.01
CA LYS A 67 5.65 11.60 -5.94
C LYS A 67 4.96 11.10 -4.68
N PRO A 68 4.28 9.94 -4.74
CA PRO A 68 3.78 9.30 -3.52
C PRO A 68 4.93 8.99 -2.57
N GLY A 69 4.78 9.39 -1.30
CA GLY A 69 5.73 9.06 -0.25
C GLY A 69 5.37 7.75 0.44
N PRO A 70 6.29 7.21 1.25
CA PRO A 70 6.05 5.96 1.94
C PRO A 70 5.02 6.12 3.06
N ILE A 71 4.15 5.10 3.19
CA ILE A 71 3.19 4.99 4.29
C ILE A 71 3.51 3.69 5.03
N HIS A 72 3.65 3.77 6.36
CA HIS A 72 3.90 2.57 7.15
C HIS A 72 2.71 1.61 7.03
N ILE A 73 2.99 0.32 6.95
CA ILE A 73 1.97 -0.69 6.69
C ILE A 73 0.89 -0.75 7.76
N SER A 74 1.23 -0.36 9.00
CA SER A 74 0.25 -0.28 10.09
C SER A 74 -0.80 0.81 9.89
N ASN A 75 -0.55 1.78 9.01
CA ASN A 75 -1.46 2.89 8.73
C ASN A 75 -2.37 2.64 7.54
N VAL A 76 -2.32 1.46 6.95
CA VAL A 76 -3.18 1.08 5.83
C VAL A 76 -3.90 -0.22 6.13
N ALA A 77 -5.08 -0.38 5.56
CA ALA A 77 -5.86 -1.61 5.65
C ALA A 77 -6.40 -1.97 4.27
N LEU A 78 -6.56 -3.25 4.02
CA LEU A 78 -7.22 -3.71 2.80
C LEU A 78 -8.70 -3.32 2.81
N VAL A 79 -9.21 -2.99 1.67
CA VAL A 79 -10.62 -2.67 1.49
C VAL A 79 -11.38 -3.94 1.12
N ASP A 80 -12.45 -4.23 1.87
CA ASP A 80 -13.32 -5.33 1.53
C ASP A 80 -14.10 -5.00 0.24
N PRO A 81 -14.09 -5.88 -0.77
CA PRO A 81 -14.73 -5.58 -2.05
C PRO A 81 -16.24 -5.45 -1.96
N LYS A 82 -16.86 -6.04 -0.93
CA LYS A 82 -18.31 -6.03 -0.80
C LYS A 82 -18.86 -4.70 -0.28
N ASP A 83 -18.28 -4.18 0.81
CA ASP A 83 -18.77 -2.95 1.45
C ASP A 83 -17.78 -1.78 1.37
N ARG A 84 -16.61 -1.99 0.78
CA ARG A 84 -15.52 -1.02 0.61
C ARG A 84 -15.03 -0.42 1.93
N LYS A 85 -15.15 -1.16 3.01
CA LYS A 85 -14.66 -0.76 4.34
C LYS A 85 -13.35 -1.47 4.67
N PRO A 86 -12.55 -0.92 5.60
CA PRO A 86 -11.33 -1.59 6.03
C PRO A 86 -11.65 -2.98 6.58
N THR A 87 -10.87 -3.96 6.18
CA THR A 87 -11.04 -5.33 6.66
C THR A 87 -9.69 -5.95 7.03
N ARG A 88 -9.72 -6.86 7.99
CA ARG A 88 -8.62 -7.77 8.23
C ARG A 88 -8.67 -8.90 7.21
N THR A 89 -7.55 -9.55 7.02
CA THR A 89 -7.46 -10.69 6.12
C THR A 89 -7.02 -11.93 6.87
N ARG A 90 -7.46 -13.07 6.38
CA ARG A 90 -6.97 -14.38 6.79
C ARG A 90 -6.64 -15.19 5.55
N VAL A 91 -5.82 -16.20 5.70
CA VAL A 91 -5.46 -17.11 4.63
C VAL A 91 -6.26 -18.39 4.81
N GLU A 92 -6.97 -18.81 3.77
CA GLU A 92 -7.66 -20.09 3.72
C GLU A 92 -7.16 -20.90 2.53
N GLU A 93 -7.27 -22.21 2.66
CA GLU A 93 -7.00 -23.11 1.55
C GLU A 93 -8.31 -23.44 0.84
N ARG A 94 -8.37 -23.14 -0.45
CA ARG A 94 -9.50 -23.49 -1.32
C ARG A 94 -8.97 -24.13 -2.58
N ASP A 95 -9.52 -25.31 -2.92
CA ASP A 95 -9.14 -26.08 -4.11
C ASP A 95 -7.62 -26.28 -4.22
N GLY A 96 -6.96 -26.58 -3.07
CA GLY A 96 -5.52 -26.80 -3.02
C GLY A 96 -4.66 -25.54 -3.09
N LYS A 97 -5.27 -24.35 -3.14
CA LYS A 97 -4.55 -23.07 -3.20
C LYS A 97 -4.83 -22.22 -1.98
N ARG A 98 -3.80 -21.52 -1.53
CA ARG A 98 -3.96 -20.52 -0.48
C ARG A 98 -4.54 -19.24 -1.07
N VAL A 99 -5.65 -18.80 -0.51
CA VAL A 99 -6.31 -17.56 -0.92
C VAL A 99 -6.44 -16.63 0.27
N ARG A 100 -6.39 -15.36 -0.01
CA ARG A 100 -6.57 -14.30 0.99
C ARG A 100 -8.05 -13.94 1.05
N ILE A 101 -8.61 -13.95 2.27
CA ILE A 101 -10.03 -13.73 2.50
C ILE A 101 -10.21 -12.49 3.38
N GLY A 102 -11.13 -11.62 3.00
CA GLY A 102 -11.58 -10.51 3.83
C GLY A 102 -12.46 -11.01 4.96
N VAL A 103 -12.08 -10.74 6.20
CA VAL A 103 -12.81 -11.26 7.38
C VAL A 103 -14.23 -10.71 7.46
N ARG A 104 -14.48 -9.49 6.96
CA ARG A 104 -15.81 -8.89 7.00
C ARG A 104 -16.83 -9.58 6.13
N SER A 105 -16.48 -9.89 4.90
CA SER A 105 -17.42 -10.46 3.92
C SER A 105 -17.23 -11.94 3.66
N GLY A 106 -16.05 -12.48 4.00
CA GLY A 106 -15.68 -13.84 3.62
C GLY A 106 -15.30 -14.00 2.16
N GLU A 107 -15.17 -12.90 1.43
CA GLU A 107 -14.80 -12.94 0.02
C GLU A 107 -13.29 -12.96 -0.19
N VAL A 108 -12.85 -13.56 -1.28
CA VAL A 108 -11.44 -13.57 -1.71
C VAL A 108 -11.05 -12.16 -2.14
N ILE A 109 -9.93 -11.70 -1.61
CA ILE A 109 -9.38 -10.39 -1.95
C ILE A 109 -8.11 -10.53 -2.80
#